data_ca147e260ce8da5e2dd2bdf2395e919e
#
_entry.id   ca147e260ce8da5e2dd2bdf2395e919e
#
_cell.length_a   1.000
_cell.length_b   1.000
_cell.length_c   1.000
_cell.angle_alpha   90.00
_cell.angle_beta   90.00
_cell.angle_gamma   90.00
#
_symmetry.space_group_name_H-M   'P 1'
#
loop_
_entity.id
_entity.type
_entity.pdbx_description
1 polymer ?
#
loop_
_entity_poly.entity_id
_entity_poly.type
_entity_poly.pdbx_seq_one_letter_code
_entity_poly.pdbx_strand_id
1 'polypeptide(L)'
;MSRRSLLLLGLAVFLITALLRAPVATVHAYLAPRLGEGAVQPAGLSGTLSEGRMAQLAWSGRPLVRDLGWQLSPWWLLLGRASFSLDGGSEGMVVNGGVHVVPSGSISLSDFRVAGPLKPILAAMGQPFVPVDGTLGSDLKSLKLRKQWPVHADGTLIARGLVWKLGKEPVPLGDYEAVLEDVTGGVKATIRTVSGVLEVSGDAMVSDDRSWELNLRMRPKPDAPPILPNLVRSIGQPDPQGFYHLRRKGQVAPPVDEVPPEAAAEAADEAAVDET
;
A
#
# COMPACT_ATOMS: atom_id res chain seq x y z
N MET A 1 46.38 -8.36 10.10
CA MET A 1 45.47 -8.90 9.09
C MET A 1 46.25 -9.75 8.11
N SER A 2 45.77 -10.94 7.78
CA SER A 2 46.47 -11.79 6.81
C SER A 2 46.32 -11.25 5.39
N ARG A 3 47.27 -11.53 4.49
CA ARG A 3 47.18 -11.13 3.07
C ARG A 3 45.88 -11.66 2.43
N ARG A 4 45.39 -12.83 2.86
CA ARG A 4 44.11 -13.41 2.41
C ARG A 4 42.92 -12.59 2.85
N SER A 5 42.90 -12.06 4.09
CA SER A 5 41.81 -11.20 4.58
C SER A 5 41.71 -9.86 3.81
N LEU A 6 42.89 -9.29 3.44
CA LEU A 6 42.93 -8.07 2.64
C LEU A 6 42.43 -8.30 1.21
N LEU A 7 42.77 -9.42 0.59
CA LEU A 7 42.29 -9.80 -0.73
C LEU A 7 40.77 -10.04 -0.73
N LEU A 8 40.25 -10.74 0.28
CA LEU A 8 38.81 -10.98 0.43
C LEU A 8 38.05 -9.68 0.66
N LEU A 9 38.60 -8.77 1.48
CA LEU A 9 37.99 -7.46 1.70
C LEU A 9 37.99 -6.63 0.40
N GLY A 10 39.10 -6.60 -0.34
CA GLY A 10 39.20 -5.90 -1.62
C GLY A 10 38.23 -6.47 -2.65
N LEU A 11 38.11 -7.79 -2.74
CA LEU A 11 37.15 -8.44 -3.64
C LEU A 11 35.69 -8.11 -3.23
N ALA A 12 35.38 -8.13 -1.94
CA ALA A 12 34.04 -7.77 -1.45
C ALA A 12 33.69 -6.32 -1.78
N VAL A 13 34.60 -5.37 -1.52
CA VAL A 13 34.41 -3.95 -1.87
C VAL A 13 34.24 -3.77 -3.38
N PHE A 14 35.05 -4.46 -4.18
CA PHE A 14 34.92 -4.42 -5.64
C PHE A 14 33.58 -4.94 -6.13
N LEU A 15 33.13 -6.09 -5.63
CA LEU A 15 31.83 -6.67 -6.00
C LEU A 15 30.66 -5.77 -5.59
N ILE A 16 30.70 -5.21 -4.39
CA ILE A 16 29.66 -4.25 -3.93
C ILE A 16 29.65 -3.02 -4.83
N THR A 17 30.81 -2.44 -5.15
CA THR A 17 30.90 -1.26 -6.00
C THR A 17 30.42 -1.56 -7.42
N ALA A 18 30.79 -2.71 -7.97
CA ALA A 18 30.34 -3.15 -9.29
C ALA A 18 28.81 -3.34 -9.31
N LEU A 19 28.23 -3.96 -8.29
CA LEU A 19 26.79 -4.12 -8.14
C LEU A 19 26.07 -2.78 -8.04
N LEU A 20 26.57 -1.86 -7.21
CA LEU A 20 25.97 -0.52 -7.03
C LEU A 20 25.96 0.30 -8.34
N ARG A 21 26.98 0.13 -9.16
CA ARG A 21 27.10 0.79 -10.47
C ARG A 21 26.49 0.02 -11.63
N ALA A 22 25.93 -1.17 -11.38
CA ALA A 22 25.28 -1.94 -12.44
C ALA A 22 24.06 -1.18 -13.00
N PRO A 23 23.86 -1.15 -14.33
CA PRO A 23 22.70 -0.54 -14.94
C PRO A 23 21.43 -1.25 -14.48
N VAL A 24 20.49 -0.49 -13.90
CA VAL A 24 19.27 -1.07 -13.31
C VAL A 24 18.42 -1.78 -14.35
N ALA A 25 18.34 -1.27 -15.57
CA ALA A 25 17.58 -1.89 -16.65
C ALA A 25 18.09 -3.31 -16.99
N THR A 26 19.41 -3.52 -16.99
CA THR A 26 20.02 -4.84 -17.23
C THR A 26 19.74 -5.79 -16.09
N VAL A 27 19.88 -5.31 -14.83
CA VAL A 27 19.61 -6.12 -13.65
C VAL A 27 18.12 -6.51 -13.61
N HIS A 28 17.23 -5.57 -13.87
CA HIS A 28 15.79 -5.83 -13.95
C HIS A 28 15.45 -6.85 -15.02
N ALA A 29 15.97 -6.69 -16.25
CA ALA A 29 15.72 -7.64 -17.34
C ALA A 29 16.15 -9.08 -17.01
N TYR A 30 17.23 -9.23 -16.22
CA TYR A 30 17.72 -10.54 -15.78
C TYR A 30 16.89 -11.14 -14.63
N LEU A 31 16.39 -10.30 -13.71
CA LEU A 31 15.66 -10.74 -12.52
C LEU A 31 14.14 -10.85 -12.75
N ALA A 32 13.57 -10.04 -13.62
CA ALA A 32 12.12 -10.00 -13.84
C ALA A 32 11.49 -11.39 -14.13
N PRO A 33 12.10 -12.25 -15.00
CA PRO A 33 11.56 -13.59 -15.25
C PRO A 33 11.59 -14.52 -14.01
N ARG A 34 12.44 -14.20 -13.03
CA ARG A 34 12.62 -15.00 -11.80
C ARG A 34 11.76 -14.53 -10.64
N LEU A 35 11.36 -13.25 -10.67
CA LEU A 35 10.51 -12.65 -9.65
C LEU A 35 9.02 -12.92 -9.87
N GLY A 36 8.66 -13.53 -11.02
CA GLY A 36 7.29 -13.75 -11.42
C GLY A 36 6.57 -12.45 -11.81
N GLU A 37 5.32 -12.57 -12.20
CA GLU A 37 4.45 -11.42 -12.47
C GLU A 37 4.01 -10.79 -11.15
N GLY A 38 4.89 -10.02 -10.52
CA GLY A 38 4.57 -9.27 -9.33
C GLY A 38 3.50 -8.20 -9.61
N ALA A 39 2.73 -7.85 -8.58
CA ALA A 39 1.73 -6.78 -8.68
C ALA A 39 2.37 -5.42 -9.09
N VAL A 40 3.65 -5.23 -8.79
CA VAL A 40 4.42 -4.00 -9.06
C VAL A 40 5.26 -4.18 -10.32
N GLN A 41 5.03 -3.32 -11.30
CA GLN A 41 5.69 -3.36 -12.62
C GLN A 41 6.37 -2.02 -12.91
N PRO A 42 7.70 -1.92 -12.74
CA PRO A 42 8.44 -0.72 -13.12
C PRO A 42 8.68 -0.71 -14.63
N ALA A 43 8.56 0.46 -15.25
CA ALA A 43 8.83 0.68 -16.66
C ALA A 43 9.70 1.92 -16.87
N GLY A 44 10.52 1.90 -17.94
CA GLY A 44 11.40 3.01 -18.28
C GLY A 44 12.50 3.24 -17.24
N LEU A 45 13.11 2.15 -16.75
CA LEU A 45 14.19 2.20 -15.78
C LEU A 45 15.46 2.80 -16.40
N SER A 46 16.05 3.77 -15.71
CA SER A 46 17.29 4.45 -16.09
C SER A 46 18.19 4.66 -14.88
N GLY A 47 19.50 4.74 -15.12
CA GLY A 47 20.50 4.88 -14.07
C GLY A 47 21.06 3.55 -13.57
N THR A 48 21.50 3.52 -12.32
CA THR A 48 22.16 2.39 -11.66
C THR A 48 21.30 1.86 -10.51
N LEU A 49 21.71 0.74 -9.90
CA LEU A 49 21.05 0.25 -8.69
C LEU A 49 21.16 1.23 -7.52
N SER A 50 22.25 2.00 -7.44
CA SER A 50 22.45 2.97 -6.36
C SER A 50 21.64 4.26 -6.56
N GLU A 51 21.44 4.68 -7.78
CA GLU A 51 20.69 5.91 -8.10
C GLU A 51 20.08 5.77 -9.49
N GLY A 52 18.79 6.04 -9.59
CA GLY A 52 18.11 5.95 -10.87
C GLY A 52 16.73 6.55 -10.84
N ARG A 53 16.06 6.45 -11.98
CA ARG A 53 14.68 6.88 -12.18
C ARG A 53 13.90 5.82 -12.94
N MET A 54 12.63 5.71 -12.62
CA MET A 54 11.66 4.96 -13.40
C MET A 54 10.63 5.93 -13.98
N ALA A 55 10.36 5.79 -15.26
CA ALA A 55 9.37 6.63 -15.92
C ALA A 55 7.96 6.32 -15.45
N GLN A 56 7.69 5.07 -15.08
CA GLN A 56 6.37 4.64 -14.64
C GLN A 56 6.47 3.46 -13.67
N LEU A 57 5.68 3.52 -12.61
CA LEU A 57 5.37 2.41 -11.75
C LEU A 57 3.91 2.03 -11.95
N ALA A 58 3.66 0.78 -12.37
CA ALA A 58 2.32 0.24 -12.49
C ALA A 58 2.04 -0.76 -11.36
N TRP A 59 0.79 -0.84 -10.94
CA TRP A 59 0.28 -1.84 -10.01
C TRP A 59 -0.80 -2.67 -10.71
N SER A 60 -0.61 -3.98 -10.78
CA SER A 60 -1.52 -4.89 -11.49
C SER A 60 -1.84 -4.41 -12.92
N GLY A 61 -0.81 -3.97 -13.66
CA GLY A 61 -0.92 -3.50 -15.04
C GLY A 61 -1.46 -2.07 -15.20
N ARG A 62 -1.79 -1.36 -14.11
CA ARG A 62 -2.33 0.01 -14.14
C ARG A 62 -1.30 1.02 -13.65
N PRO A 63 -1.08 2.12 -14.40
CA PRO A 63 -0.14 3.15 -14.00
C PRO A 63 -0.59 3.80 -12.68
N LEU A 64 0.31 3.84 -11.70
CA LEU A 64 0.07 4.43 -10.38
C LEU A 64 0.88 5.70 -10.19
N VAL A 65 2.18 5.65 -10.44
CA VAL A 65 3.10 6.78 -10.26
C VAL A 65 3.98 6.92 -11.49
N ARG A 66 4.27 8.15 -11.90
CA ARG A 66 5.23 8.47 -12.95
C ARG A 66 6.39 9.26 -12.39
N ASP A 67 7.54 9.15 -13.05
CA ASP A 67 8.78 9.88 -12.74
C ASP A 67 9.21 9.73 -11.27
N LEU A 68 9.46 8.49 -10.85
CA LEU A 68 9.92 8.16 -9.50
C LEU A 68 11.42 7.92 -9.50
N GLY A 69 12.16 8.72 -8.73
CA GLY A 69 13.57 8.56 -8.45
C GLY A 69 13.82 7.69 -7.21
N TRP A 70 14.97 7.03 -7.20
CA TRP A 70 15.46 6.36 -6.00
C TRP A 70 16.94 6.62 -5.80
N GLN A 71 17.36 6.60 -4.55
CA GLN A 71 18.75 6.66 -4.13
C GLN A 71 18.99 5.63 -3.03
N LEU A 72 19.91 4.71 -3.28
CA LEU A 72 20.32 3.68 -2.31
C LEU A 72 21.40 4.24 -1.38
N SER A 73 21.23 4.05 -0.10
CA SER A 73 22.25 4.39 0.90
C SER A 73 23.21 3.20 1.09
N PRO A 74 24.46 3.27 0.61
CA PRO A 74 25.38 2.13 0.61
C PRO A 74 25.80 1.68 2.02
N TRP A 75 25.75 2.59 3.01
CA TRP A 75 26.13 2.26 4.39
C TRP A 75 25.25 1.20 5.03
N TRP A 76 23.96 1.17 4.68
CA TRP A 76 23.02 0.20 5.21
C TRP A 76 23.24 -1.21 4.65
N LEU A 77 23.85 -1.33 3.48
CA LEU A 77 24.22 -2.63 2.89
C LEU A 77 25.25 -3.37 3.76
N LEU A 78 26.16 -2.63 4.41
CA LEU A 78 27.14 -3.22 5.35
C LEU A 78 26.46 -3.85 6.57
N LEU A 79 25.24 -3.40 6.89
CA LEU A 79 24.42 -3.94 7.98
C LEU A 79 23.38 -4.96 7.47
N GLY A 80 23.52 -5.43 6.23
CA GLY A 80 22.60 -6.40 5.63
C GLY A 80 21.20 -5.84 5.32
N ARG A 81 21.07 -4.52 5.11
CA ARG A 81 19.81 -3.84 4.78
C ARG A 81 19.98 -3.04 3.51
N ALA A 82 19.03 -3.15 2.58
CA ALA A 82 18.93 -2.22 1.45
C ALA A 82 18.00 -1.07 1.84
N SER A 83 18.54 0.15 1.88
CA SER A 83 17.80 1.36 2.26
C SER A 83 17.77 2.30 1.08
N PHE A 84 16.57 2.62 0.61
CA PHE A 84 16.32 3.51 -0.51
C PHE A 84 15.58 4.75 -0.02
N SER A 85 15.96 5.92 -0.47
CA SER A 85 15.10 7.10 -0.48
C SER A 85 14.40 7.17 -1.82
N LEU A 86 13.09 7.36 -1.77
CA LEU A 86 12.24 7.58 -2.94
C LEU A 86 11.83 9.05 -2.99
N ASP A 87 11.84 9.60 -4.19
CA ASP A 87 11.43 10.97 -4.44
C ASP A 87 10.87 11.07 -5.86
N GLY A 88 9.72 11.68 -6.01
CA GLY A 88 9.15 11.90 -7.33
C GLY A 88 7.64 11.93 -7.37
N GLY A 89 7.14 11.79 -8.58
CA GLY A 89 5.71 11.82 -8.89
C GLY A 89 5.38 12.85 -9.95
N SER A 90 4.26 12.66 -10.61
CA SER A 90 3.73 13.55 -11.65
C SER A 90 2.21 13.49 -11.69
N GLU A 91 1.59 14.42 -12.42
CA GLU A 91 0.14 14.50 -12.61
C GLU A 91 -0.65 14.61 -11.29
N GLY A 92 -0.09 15.34 -10.31
CA GLY A 92 -0.71 15.54 -9.00
C GLY A 92 -0.44 14.43 -7.98
N MET A 93 0.29 13.38 -8.36
CA MET A 93 0.81 12.39 -7.42
C MET A 93 2.20 12.81 -6.95
N VAL A 94 2.43 12.80 -5.64
CA VAL A 94 3.74 13.04 -5.01
C VAL A 94 4.04 11.85 -4.12
N VAL A 95 5.28 11.34 -4.22
CA VAL A 95 5.78 10.24 -3.39
C VAL A 95 7.15 10.62 -2.87
N ASN A 96 7.36 10.57 -1.57
CA ASN A 96 8.69 10.65 -0.96
C ASN A 96 8.75 9.85 0.33
N GLY A 97 9.95 9.39 0.69
CA GLY A 97 10.19 8.66 1.92
C GLY A 97 11.27 7.60 1.81
N GLY A 98 11.55 6.96 2.91
CA GLY A 98 12.50 5.87 3.01
C GLY A 98 11.83 4.49 2.84
N VAL A 99 12.50 3.61 2.10
CA VAL A 99 12.11 2.21 1.96
C VAL A 99 13.30 1.34 2.35
N HIS A 100 13.10 0.47 3.31
CA HIS A 100 14.14 -0.45 3.80
C HIS A 100 13.69 -1.88 3.55
N VAL A 101 14.54 -2.64 2.89
CA VAL A 101 14.29 -4.05 2.59
C VAL A 101 15.36 -4.89 3.27
N VAL A 102 14.93 -5.94 3.96
CA VAL A 102 15.85 -6.91 4.57
C VAL A 102 15.74 -8.27 3.87
N PRO A 103 16.79 -9.11 3.88
CA PRO A 103 16.79 -10.41 3.22
C PRO A 103 15.67 -11.36 3.66
N SER A 104 15.10 -11.15 4.86
CA SER A 104 13.94 -11.91 5.35
C SER A 104 12.62 -11.59 4.63
N GLY A 105 12.63 -10.70 3.61
CA GLY A 105 11.44 -10.30 2.89
C GLY A 105 10.56 -9.27 3.61
N SER A 106 11.03 -8.70 4.74
CA SER A 106 10.32 -7.60 5.39
C SER A 106 10.66 -6.29 4.72
N ILE A 107 9.63 -5.47 4.51
CA ILE A 107 9.74 -4.11 3.96
C ILE A 107 9.33 -3.15 5.06
N SER A 108 10.13 -2.11 5.28
CA SER A 108 9.78 -1.03 6.21
C SER A 108 9.81 0.30 5.48
N LEU A 109 8.79 1.10 5.68
CA LEU A 109 8.71 2.48 5.21
C LEU A 109 9.00 3.40 6.39
N SER A 110 9.72 4.48 6.14
CA SER A 110 10.01 5.53 7.13
C SER A 110 9.77 6.90 6.52
N ASP A 111 9.13 7.78 7.28
CA ASP A 111 8.78 9.14 6.85
C ASP A 111 8.17 9.18 5.44
N PHE A 112 7.26 8.23 5.19
CA PHE A 112 6.75 7.96 3.86
C PHE A 112 5.48 8.77 3.61
N ARG A 113 5.55 9.68 2.63
CA ARG A 113 4.48 10.57 2.23
C ARG A 113 4.04 10.28 0.82
N VAL A 114 2.75 10.11 0.65
CA VAL A 114 2.11 10.02 -0.67
C VAL A 114 0.94 10.98 -0.67
N ALA A 115 0.81 11.75 -1.73
CA ALA A 115 -0.39 12.54 -1.98
C ALA A 115 -0.76 12.46 -3.46
N GLY A 116 -2.04 12.27 -3.76
CA GLY A 116 -2.46 12.17 -5.14
C GLY A 116 -3.96 11.95 -5.32
N PRO A 117 -4.44 11.94 -6.57
CA PRO A 117 -5.84 11.70 -6.86
C PRO A 117 -6.25 10.29 -6.47
N LEU A 118 -7.46 10.17 -5.91
CA LEU A 118 -8.00 8.91 -5.39
C LEU A 118 -8.26 7.88 -6.50
N LYS A 119 -8.69 8.32 -7.68
CA LYS A 119 -9.07 7.42 -8.78
C LYS A 119 -7.98 6.43 -9.22
N PRO A 120 -6.73 6.85 -9.49
CA PRO A 120 -5.67 5.91 -9.84
C PRO A 120 -5.39 4.89 -8.73
N ILE A 121 -5.51 5.32 -7.48
CA ILE A 121 -5.30 4.44 -6.30
C ILE A 121 -6.40 3.39 -6.24
N LEU A 122 -7.69 3.78 -6.35
CA LEU A 122 -8.81 2.84 -6.40
C LEU A 122 -8.70 1.88 -7.59
N ALA A 123 -8.30 2.39 -8.74
CA ALA A 123 -8.10 1.56 -9.93
C ALA A 123 -6.99 0.52 -9.70
N ALA A 124 -5.88 0.90 -9.08
CA ALA A 124 -4.79 0.00 -8.72
C ALA A 124 -5.25 -1.07 -7.71
N MET A 125 -6.12 -0.70 -6.76
CA MET A 125 -6.72 -1.64 -5.79
C MET A 125 -7.81 -2.55 -6.39
N GLY A 126 -8.02 -2.52 -7.72
CA GLY A 126 -9.04 -3.35 -8.38
C GLY A 126 -10.47 -2.78 -8.31
N GLN A 127 -10.64 -1.53 -7.85
CA GLN A 127 -11.92 -0.86 -7.67
C GLN A 127 -12.11 0.35 -8.61
N PRO A 128 -11.94 0.20 -9.96
CA PRO A 128 -11.98 1.33 -10.89
C PRO A 128 -13.37 1.96 -11.05
N PHE A 129 -14.41 1.22 -10.66
CA PHE A 129 -15.80 1.62 -10.88
C PHE A 129 -16.42 2.35 -9.69
N VAL A 130 -15.70 2.50 -8.57
CA VAL A 130 -16.19 3.25 -7.42
C VAL A 130 -16.34 4.72 -7.83
N PRO A 131 -17.57 5.29 -7.78
CA PRO A 131 -17.85 6.62 -8.30
C PRO A 131 -17.46 7.71 -7.29
N VAL A 132 -16.31 7.58 -6.68
CA VAL A 132 -15.75 8.55 -5.72
C VAL A 132 -14.53 9.20 -6.34
N ASP A 133 -14.46 10.52 -6.24
CA ASP A 133 -13.32 11.33 -6.61
C ASP A 133 -12.81 12.10 -5.38
N GLY A 134 -11.59 12.61 -5.46
CA GLY A 134 -10.96 13.35 -4.39
C GLY A 134 -9.46 13.15 -4.38
N THR A 135 -8.82 13.54 -3.29
CA THR A 135 -7.38 13.38 -3.08
C THR A 135 -7.13 12.54 -1.84
N LEU A 136 -6.23 11.58 -1.95
CA LEU A 136 -5.72 10.81 -0.82
C LEU A 136 -4.30 11.29 -0.48
N GLY A 137 -4.06 11.53 0.80
CA GLY A 137 -2.74 11.81 1.36
C GLY A 137 -2.40 10.81 2.45
N SER A 138 -1.12 10.49 2.58
CA SER A 138 -0.58 9.73 3.70
C SER A 138 0.64 10.45 4.28
N ASP A 139 0.77 10.42 5.59
CA ASP A 139 1.97 10.82 6.33
C ASP A 139 2.29 9.68 7.31
N LEU A 140 3.08 8.72 6.84
CA LEU A 140 3.44 7.53 7.60
C LEU A 140 4.83 7.74 8.21
N LYS A 141 4.90 7.85 9.53
CA LYS A 141 6.18 7.87 10.24
C LYS A 141 6.88 6.53 10.11
N SER A 142 6.13 5.46 10.26
CA SER A 142 6.62 4.11 10.06
C SER A 142 5.51 3.17 9.59
N LEU A 143 5.85 2.28 8.67
CA LEU A 143 5.01 1.16 8.26
C LEU A 143 5.92 -0.05 8.05
N LYS A 144 5.59 -1.18 8.65
CA LYS A 144 6.34 -2.42 8.46
C LYS A 144 5.44 -3.49 7.88
N LEU A 145 5.88 -4.01 6.75
CA LEU A 145 5.21 -5.12 6.07
C LEU A 145 6.04 -6.38 6.24
N ARG A 146 5.37 -7.47 6.59
CA ARG A 146 5.94 -8.82 6.55
C ARG A 146 5.13 -9.65 5.58
N LYS A 147 5.77 -10.13 4.51
CA LYS A 147 5.09 -10.89 3.46
C LYS A 147 3.82 -10.19 2.97
N GLN A 148 3.95 -8.91 2.62
CA GLN A 148 2.91 -8.01 2.12
C GLN A 148 1.77 -7.71 3.11
N TRP A 149 1.91 -8.11 4.39
CA TRP A 149 0.93 -7.84 5.44
C TRP A 149 1.44 -6.78 6.42
N PRO A 150 0.64 -5.77 6.78
CA PRO A 150 1.06 -4.76 7.74
C PRO A 150 1.11 -5.37 9.15
N VAL A 151 2.28 -5.27 9.78
CA VAL A 151 2.53 -5.74 11.16
C VAL A 151 2.88 -4.60 12.11
N HIS A 152 3.08 -3.41 11.56
CA HIS A 152 3.34 -2.18 12.32
C HIS A 152 2.95 -1.00 11.45
N ALA A 153 2.24 -0.02 12.00
CA ALA A 153 1.98 1.25 11.33
C ALA A 153 1.77 2.38 12.33
N ASP A 154 2.45 3.50 12.10
CA ASP A 154 2.24 4.77 12.80
C ASP A 154 2.15 5.87 11.74
N GLY A 155 1.08 6.64 11.77
CA GLY A 155 0.88 7.73 10.84
C GLY A 155 -0.56 8.10 10.63
N THR A 156 -0.80 8.87 9.58
CA THR A 156 -2.12 9.40 9.26
C THR A 156 -2.42 9.27 7.78
N LEU A 157 -3.63 8.85 7.46
CA LEU A 157 -4.21 8.89 6.13
C LEU A 157 -5.28 9.97 6.08
N ILE A 158 -5.31 10.79 5.04
CA ILE A 158 -6.26 11.88 4.88
C ILE A 158 -6.89 11.80 3.49
N ALA A 159 -8.21 11.70 3.44
CA ALA A 159 -8.97 11.84 2.21
C ALA A 159 -9.61 13.22 2.18
N ARG A 160 -9.33 14.01 1.14
CA ARG A 160 -9.80 15.39 1.02
C ARG A 160 -10.67 15.58 -0.22
N GLY A 161 -11.68 16.44 -0.06
CA GLY A 161 -12.56 16.81 -1.15
C GLY A 161 -13.26 15.61 -1.77
N LEU A 162 -13.65 14.63 -0.94
CA LEU A 162 -14.35 13.46 -1.47
C LEU A 162 -15.69 13.87 -2.06
N VAL A 163 -15.93 13.43 -3.28
CA VAL A 163 -17.14 13.70 -4.05
C VAL A 163 -17.67 12.42 -4.64
N TRP A 164 -18.94 12.15 -4.41
CA TRP A 164 -19.67 11.06 -5.06
C TRP A 164 -20.17 11.51 -6.44
N LYS A 165 -19.74 10.82 -7.48
CA LYS A 165 -20.03 11.17 -8.90
C LYS A 165 -20.97 10.17 -9.58
N LEU A 166 -21.96 9.66 -8.89
CA LEU A 166 -23.00 8.84 -9.50
C LEU A 166 -24.27 9.67 -9.63
N GLY A 167 -24.62 10.04 -10.86
CA GLY A 167 -25.81 10.86 -11.16
C GLY A 167 -25.47 12.13 -11.93
N LYS A 168 -26.45 13.02 -12.06
CA LYS A 168 -26.30 14.27 -12.83
C LYS A 168 -25.44 15.31 -12.09
N GLU A 169 -25.53 15.34 -10.78
CA GLU A 169 -24.83 16.30 -9.94
C GLU A 169 -23.87 15.58 -8.99
N PRO A 170 -22.62 16.03 -8.88
CA PRO A 170 -21.67 15.49 -7.91
C PRO A 170 -22.09 15.87 -6.49
N VAL A 171 -22.03 14.92 -5.57
CA VAL A 171 -22.40 15.12 -4.16
C VAL A 171 -21.12 15.24 -3.33
N PRO A 172 -20.82 16.41 -2.74
CA PRO A 172 -19.68 16.54 -1.85
C PRO A 172 -19.91 15.70 -0.59
N LEU A 173 -18.96 14.83 -0.26
CA LEU A 173 -19.00 14.00 0.94
C LEU A 173 -18.25 14.65 2.11
N GLY A 174 -17.08 15.23 1.82
CA GLY A 174 -16.24 15.90 2.80
C GLY A 174 -14.81 15.39 2.88
N ASP A 175 -14.18 15.69 3.99
CA ASP A 175 -12.80 15.30 4.33
C ASP A 175 -12.81 14.31 5.50
N TYR A 176 -11.95 13.31 5.41
CA TYR A 176 -11.85 12.24 6.39
C TYR A 176 -10.39 11.99 6.74
N GLU A 177 -10.18 11.56 7.96
CA GLU A 177 -8.87 11.22 8.48
C GLU A 177 -8.91 9.84 9.14
N ALA A 178 -7.85 9.06 8.94
CA ALA A 178 -7.61 7.81 9.65
C ALA A 178 -6.24 7.87 10.31
N VAL A 179 -6.20 7.74 11.62
CA VAL A 179 -4.97 7.65 12.41
C VAL A 179 -4.62 6.18 12.58
N LEU A 180 -3.40 5.82 12.19
CA LEU A 180 -2.86 4.47 12.30
C LEU A 180 -2.00 4.36 13.55
N GLU A 181 -2.25 3.34 14.34
CA GLU A 181 -1.54 3.07 15.58
C GLU A 181 -1.32 1.57 15.76
N ASP A 182 -0.19 1.21 16.34
CA ASP A 182 0.05 -0.16 16.78
C ASP A 182 -0.79 -0.48 18.02
N VAL A 183 -1.36 -1.65 17.98
CA VAL A 183 -2.05 -2.25 19.12
C VAL A 183 -1.58 -3.67 19.34
N THR A 184 -1.88 -4.24 20.50
CA THR A 184 -1.57 -5.65 20.76
C THR A 184 -2.29 -6.53 19.75
N GLY A 185 -1.52 -7.28 18.94
CA GLY A 185 -2.03 -8.21 17.94
C GLY A 185 -2.29 -7.60 16.55
N GLY A 186 -1.81 -6.37 16.27
CA GLY A 186 -1.90 -5.82 14.93
C GLY A 186 -1.88 -4.29 14.86
N VAL A 187 -2.48 -3.76 13.82
CA VAL A 187 -2.58 -2.32 13.52
C VAL A 187 -4.03 -1.88 13.56
N LYS A 188 -4.31 -0.80 14.27
CA LYS A 188 -5.62 -0.16 14.33
C LYS A 188 -5.61 1.17 13.56
N ALA A 189 -6.65 1.38 12.76
CA ALA A 189 -6.94 2.67 12.14
C ALA A 189 -8.19 3.27 12.77
N THR A 190 -8.08 4.45 13.40
CA THR A 190 -9.21 5.21 13.91
C THR A 190 -9.66 6.23 12.88
N ILE A 191 -10.90 6.09 12.41
CA ILE A 191 -11.46 6.87 11.29
C ILE A 191 -12.40 7.92 11.83
N ARG A 192 -12.27 9.17 11.34
CA ARG A 192 -13.14 10.29 11.71
C ARG A 192 -13.40 11.23 10.54
N THR A 193 -14.52 11.90 10.56
CA THR A 193 -14.81 13.04 9.69
C THR A 193 -14.08 14.29 10.17
N VAL A 194 -13.39 14.95 9.27
CA VAL A 194 -12.78 16.28 9.50
C VAL A 194 -13.79 17.37 9.12
N SER A 195 -14.37 17.24 7.93
CA SER A 195 -15.37 18.18 7.43
C SER A 195 -16.36 17.47 6.48
N GLY A 196 -17.49 18.10 6.16
CA GLY A 196 -18.43 17.60 5.16
C GLY A 196 -19.82 17.29 5.68
N VAL A 197 -20.67 16.78 4.78
CA VAL A 197 -22.11 16.53 5.00
C VAL A 197 -22.42 15.11 5.44
N LEU A 198 -21.43 14.20 5.36
CA LEU A 198 -21.55 12.83 5.86
C LEU A 198 -20.61 12.66 7.07
N GLU A 199 -21.19 12.50 8.23
CA GLU A 199 -20.47 12.15 9.46
C GLU A 199 -20.11 10.66 9.41
N VAL A 200 -18.81 10.35 9.47
CA VAL A 200 -18.27 8.98 9.53
C VAL A 200 -17.33 8.89 10.70
N SER A 201 -17.48 7.85 11.49
CA SER A 201 -16.53 7.52 12.56
C SER A 201 -16.49 6.01 12.76
N GLY A 202 -15.37 5.52 13.24
CA GLY A 202 -15.21 4.10 13.52
C GLY A 202 -13.76 3.67 13.53
N ASP A 203 -13.55 2.39 13.38
CA ASP A 203 -12.23 1.80 13.41
C ASP A 203 -12.11 0.65 12.39
N ALA A 204 -10.89 0.46 11.93
CA ALA A 204 -10.47 -0.73 11.21
C ALA A 204 -9.31 -1.37 11.97
N MET A 205 -9.35 -2.69 12.09
CA MET A 205 -8.30 -3.50 12.72
C MET A 205 -7.74 -4.46 11.69
N VAL A 206 -6.42 -4.54 11.64
CA VAL A 206 -5.69 -5.51 10.83
C VAL A 206 -4.83 -6.32 11.79
N SER A 207 -5.12 -7.61 11.93
CA SER A 207 -4.50 -8.48 12.92
C SER A 207 -3.31 -9.26 12.34
N ASP A 208 -2.40 -9.71 13.20
CA ASP A 208 -1.21 -10.46 12.81
C ASP A 208 -1.54 -11.81 12.14
N ASP A 209 -2.71 -12.37 12.40
CA ASP A 209 -3.25 -13.62 11.81
C ASP A 209 -3.85 -13.42 10.42
N ARG A 210 -3.66 -12.23 9.81
CA ARG A 210 -4.21 -11.81 8.52
C ARG A 210 -5.73 -11.65 8.49
N SER A 211 -6.38 -11.59 9.64
CA SER A 211 -7.75 -11.15 9.73
C SER A 211 -7.85 -9.63 9.71
N TRP A 212 -8.98 -9.14 9.23
CA TRP A 212 -9.29 -7.72 9.29
C TRP A 212 -10.75 -7.51 9.67
N GLU A 213 -10.99 -6.44 10.40
CA GLU A 213 -12.31 -6.01 10.81
C GLU A 213 -12.47 -4.51 10.56
N LEU A 214 -13.63 -4.11 10.03
CA LEU A 214 -14.01 -2.73 9.78
C LEU A 214 -15.34 -2.46 10.47
N ASN A 215 -15.37 -1.50 11.37
CA ASN A 215 -16.54 -1.03 12.07
C ASN A 215 -16.72 0.46 11.82
N LEU A 216 -17.65 0.84 10.97
CA LEU A 216 -17.98 2.22 10.69
C LEU A 216 -19.41 2.52 11.09
N ARG A 217 -19.61 3.72 11.61
CA ARG A 217 -20.92 4.33 11.76
C ARG A 217 -20.95 5.63 10.96
N MET A 218 -22.02 5.85 10.26
CA MET A 218 -22.17 7.01 9.39
C MET A 218 -23.57 7.61 9.49
N ARG A 219 -23.65 8.94 9.39
CA ARG A 219 -24.90 9.68 9.47
C ARG A 219 -24.86 10.88 8.52
N PRO A 220 -25.81 11.03 7.60
CA PRO A 220 -25.99 12.27 6.86
C PRO A 220 -26.35 13.41 7.82
N LYS A 221 -25.70 14.56 7.67
CA LYS A 221 -26.07 15.77 8.42
C LYS A 221 -27.37 16.36 7.89
N PRO A 222 -28.04 17.25 8.65
CA PRO A 222 -29.29 17.86 8.22
C PRO A 222 -29.22 18.67 6.91
N ASP A 223 -28.05 19.21 6.61
CA ASP A 223 -27.74 19.98 5.40
C ASP A 223 -27.26 19.10 4.21
N ALA A 224 -27.30 17.79 4.38
CA ALA A 224 -26.87 16.85 3.34
C ALA A 224 -27.86 16.87 2.15
N PRO A 225 -27.36 16.78 0.90
CA PRO A 225 -28.19 16.62 -0.28
C PRO A 225 -29.15 15.43 -0.15
N PRO A 226 -30.42 15.53 -0.66
CA PRO A 226 -31.45 14.50 -0.47
C PRO A 226 -31.08 13.10 -1.00
N ILE A 227 -30.14 13.02 -1.91
CA ILE A 227 -29.64 11.74 -2.44
C ILE A 227 -28.80 10.96 -1.42
N LEU A 228 -28.11 11.65 -0.50
CA LEU A 228 -27.18 11.02 0.45
C LEU A 228 -27.88 10.10 1.48
N PRO A 229 -29.02 10.50 2.10
CA PRO A 229 -29.79 9.58 2.93
C PRO A 229 -30.23 8.30 2.20
N ASN A 230 -30.59 8.41 0.92
CA ASN A 230 -30.98 7.25 0.13
C ASN A 230 -29.79 6.32 -0.16
N LEU A 231 -28.60 6.90 -0.40
CA LEU A 231 -27.38 6.15 -0.59
C LEU A 231 -27.01 5.36 0.68
N VAL A 232 -27.09 5.99 1.85
CA VAL A 232 -26.72 5.34 3.12
C VAL A 232 -27.75 4.29 3.54
N ARG A 233 -29.02 4.42 3.17
CA ARG A 233 -30.06 3.40 3.41
C ARG A 233 -29.74 2.04 2.77
N SER A 234 -28.96 2.00 1.71
CA SER A 234 -28.53 0.74 1.11
C SER A 234 -27.63 -0.10 2.01
N ILE A 235 -27.05 0.50 3.05
CA ILE A 235 -26.20 -0.15 4.04
C ILE A 235 -27.04 -0.90 5.09
N GLY A 236 -28.23 -0.38 5.42
CA GLY A 236 -29.12 -0.95 6.42
C GLY A 236 -30.11 0.07 6.98
N GLN A 237 -30.66 -0.23 8.16
CA GLN A 237 -31.51 0.69 8.91
C GLN A 237 -30.69 1.52 9.91
N PRO A 238 -31.05 2.78 10.13
CA PRO A 238 -30.38 3.61 11.13
C PRO A 238 -30.73 3.16 12.54
N ASP A 239 -29.83 3.38 13.46
CA ASP A 239 -30.08 3.27 14.88
C ASP A 239 -30.96 4.41 15.42
N PRO A 240 -31.39 4.41 16.71
CA PRO A 240 -32.19 5.48 17.30
C PRO A 240 -31.53 6.87 17.25
N GLN A 241 -30.20 6.94 17.09
CA GLN A 241 -29.44 8.18 16.94
C GLN A 241 -29.28 8.59 15.46
N GLY A 242 -29.80 7.81 14.53
CA GLY A 242 -29.74 8.07 13.10
C GLY A 242 -28.43 7.63 12.42
N PHE A 243 -27.62 6.82 13.07
CA PHE A 243 -26.39 6.25 12.49
C PHE A 243 -26.66 4.93 11.78
N TYR A 244 -26.08 4.78 10.63
CA TYR A 244 -26.00 3.53 9.87
C TYR A 244 -24.70 2.83 10.23
N HIS A 245 -24.75 1.53 10.47
CA HIS A 245 -23.59 0.73 10.87
C HIS A 245 -23.13 -0.15 9.72
N LEU A 246 -21.88 0.01 9.32
CA LEU A 246 -21.20 -0.87 8.37
C LEU A 246 -20.18 -1.70 9.14
N ARG A 247 -20.43 -3.01 9.22
CA ARG A 247 -19.47 -3.96 9.78
C ARG A 247 -19.06 -4.93 8.71
N ARG A 248 -17.76 -5.08 8.52
CA ARG A 248 -17.15 -6.02 7.60
C ARG A 248 -15.98 -6.69 8.28
N LYS A 249 -15.80 -7.95 8.02
CA LYS A 249 -14.64 -8.73 8.47
C LYS A 249 -14.25 -9.70 7.38
N GLY A 250 -12.99 -10.09 7.38
CA GLY A 250 -12.48 -11.07 6.44
C GLY A 250 -11.11 -11.57 6.86
N GLN A 251 -10.60 -12.50 6.12
CA GLN A 251 -9.25 -13.02 6.27
C GLN A 251 -8.60 -13.07 4.90
N VAL A 252 -7.32 -12.72 4.85
CA VAL A 252 -6.52 -12.78 3.62
C VAL A 252 -5.68 -14.04 3.66
N ALA A 253 -5.78 -14.88 2.64
CA ALA A 253 -4.98 -16.09 2.54
C ALA A 253 -3.47 -15.75 2.61
N PRO A 254 -2.66 -16.59 3.28
CA PRO A 254 -1.22 -16.44 3.26
C PRO A 254 -0.70 -16.57 1.81
N PRO A 255 0.45 -15.93 1.49
CA PRO A 255 1.10 -16.16 0.20
C PRO A 255 1.37 -17.65 -0.02
N VAL A 256 1.33 -18.07 -1.28
CA VAL A 256 1.47 -19.51 -1.66
C VAL A 256 2.73 -20.14 -1.08
N ASP A 257 3.80 -19.36 -0.86
CA ASP A 257 5.06 -19.83 -0.26
C ASP A 257 4.95 -20.21 1.23
N GLU A 258 3.84 -19.90 1.90
CA GLU A 258 3.59 -20.25 3.31
C GLU A 258 2.64 -21.44 3.47
N VAL A 259 2.01 -21.87 2.40
CA VAL A 259 1.13 -23.04 2.45
C VAL A 259 2.03 -24.28 2.48
N PRO A 260 1.99 -25.12 3.54
CA PRO A 260 2.71 -26.37 3.52
C PRO A 260 2.29 -27.20 2.30
N PRO A 261 3.21 -27.93 1.66
CA PRO A 261 2.89 -28.68 0.45
C PRO A 261 1.73 -29.68 0.63
N GLU A 262 1.51 -30.17 1.83
CA GLU A 262 0.38 -31.02 2.19
C GLU A 262 -0.96 -30.28 2.10
N ALA A 263 -1.05 -29.06 2.63
CA ALA A 263 -2.28 -28.26 2.60
C ALA A 263 -2.58 -27.70 1.19
N ALA A 264 -1.52 -27.46 0.38
CA ALA A 264 -1.68 -27.04 -1.00
C ALA A 264 -2.22 -28.20 -1.90
N ALA A 265 -1.85 -29.42 -1.59
CA ALA A 265 -2.36 -30.62 -2.29
C ALA A 265 -3.82 -30.89 -1.94
N GLU A 266 -4.19 -30.71 -0.68
CA GLU A 266 -5.56 -30.91 -0.18
C GLU A 266 -6.54 -29.87 -0.77
N ALA A 267 -6.13 -28.59 -0.86
CA ALA A 267 -6.90 -27.53 -1.49
C ALA A 267 -7.05 -27.72 -3.01
N ALA A 268 -6.05 -28.30 -3.67
CA ALA A 268 -6.12 -28.61 -5.10
C ALA A 268 -7.08 -29.79 -5.39
N ASP A 269 -7.16 -30.76 -4.49
CA ASP A 269 -8.04 -31.91 -4.61
C ASP A 269 -9.51 -31.55 -4.33
N GLU A 270 -9.73 -30.62 -3.35
CA GLU A 270 -11.08 -30.11 -3.04
C GLU A 270 -11.63 -29.24 -4.19
N ALA A 271 -10.80 -28.46 -4.85
CA ALA A 271 -11.19 -27.67 -6.02
C ALA A 271 -11.53 -28.53 -7.24
N ALA A 272 -10.88 -29.69 -7.38
CA ALA A 272 -11.13 -30.60 -8.48
C ALA A 272 -12.46 -31.43 -8.32
N VAL A 273 -12.95 -31.53 -7.09
CA VAL A 273 -14.22 -32.25 -6.79
C VAL A 273 -15.46 -31.39 -7.04
N ASP A 274 -15.32 -30.05 -6.98
CA ASP A 274 -16.45 -29.11 -7.17
C ASP A 274 -16.74 -28.81 -8.66
N GLU A 275 -15.86 -29.23 -9.59
CA GLU A 275 -16.05 -29.10 -11.05
C GLU A 275 -16.68 -30.35 -11.73
N THR A 276 -17.07 -31.37 -10.98
CA THR A 276 -17.72 -32.57 -11.54
C THR A 276 -19.19 -32.69 -11.09
#